data_c6083c4b57d5d379e82746db29038ac4
#
_entry.id   c6083c4b57d5d379e82746db29038ac4
#
_cell.length_a   1.000
_cell.length_b   1.000
_cell.length_c   1.000
_cell.angle_alpha   90.00
_cell.angle_beta   90.00
_cell.angle_gamma   90.00
#
_symmetry.space_group_name_H-M   'P 1'
#
loop_
_entity.id
_entity.type
_entity.pdbx_description
1 polymer ?
#
loop_
_entity_poly.entity_id
_entity_poly.type
_entity_poly.pdbx_seq_one_letter_code
_entity_poly.pdbx_strand_id
1 'polypeptide(L)'
;MTRLSTPPSVVVSSNGRILSLSAAWFSDGARRRTEARRSGRCVECGAELPHHRSPYCSRKCQWKFHGHYFWDSARSYVMLRDHYTCQLCHGRRRARQLDVDHIVEIAAGGAALEYSNLQTVCRDCHRAKTLRFLRARRTLDAYPTPAEPSLHSPS
;
A
#
# COMPACT_ATOMS: atom_id res chain seq x y z
N MET A 1 7.47 15.12 -16.27
CA MET A 1 7.63 14.46 -14.95
C MET A 1 6.43 14.83 -14.11
N THR A 2 5.36 14.02 -14.17
CA THR A 2 4.14 14.25 -13.38
C THR A 2 4.40 13.73 -11.98
N ARG A 3 4.38 14.62 -10.98
CA ARG A 3 4.47 14.27 -9.56
C ARG A 3 3.37 13.28 -9.23
N LEU A 4 3.75 12.10 -8.74
CA LEU A 4 2.83 11.18 -8.11
C LEU A 4 2.21 11.90 -6.91
N SER A 5 0.89 12.05 -6.93
CA SER A 5 0.14 12.63 -5.83
C SER A 5 0.42 11.84 -4.56
N THR A 6 0.66 12.53 -3.46
CA THR A 6 0.82 11.97 -2.12
C THR A 6 -0.29 10.95 -1.85
N PRO A 7 0.03 9.77 -1.31
CA PRO A 7 -1.00 8.80 -0.96
C PRO A 7 -2.01 9.41 0.01
N PRO A 8 -3.30 9.11 -0.14
CA PRO A 8 -4.34 9.65 0.73
C PRO A 8 -4.18 9.14 2.16
N SER A 9 -4.68 9.93 3.09
CA SER A 9 -4.80 9.55 4.49
C SER A 9 -5.59 8.25 4.59
N VAL A 10 -4.93 7.17 4.98
CA VAL A 10 -5.56 5.88 5.22
C VAL A 10 -6.16 5.93 6.62
N VAL A 11 -7.48 5.80 6.74
CA VAL A 11 -8.11 5.65 8.06
C VAL A 11 -7.94 4.19 8.50
N VAL A 12 -7.13 4.00 9.51
CA VAL A 12 -6.86 2.69 10.10
C VAL A 12 -7.61 2.60 11.43
N SER A 13 -8.32 1.50 11.67
CA SER A 13 -8.91 1.22 12.98
C SER A 13 -7.82 0.93 14.02
N SER A 14 -8.16 1.03 15.30
CA SER A 14 -7.27 0.74 16.43
C SER A 14 -6.67 -0.68 16.40
N ASN A 15 -7.26 -1.61 15.65
CA ASN A 15 -6.76 -2.97 15.43
C ASN A 15 -6.02 -3.17 14.08
N GLY A 16 -5.62 -2.07 13.40
CA GLY A 16 -4.82 -2.12 12.17
C GLY A 16 -5.60 -2.47 10.89
N ARG A 17 -6.93 -2.52 10.95
CA ARG A 17 -7.76 -2.76 9.76
C ARG A 17 -7.95 -1.48 8.96
N ILE A 18 -7.69 -1.50 7.66
CA ILE A 18 -8.03 -0.38 6.76
C ILE A 18 -9.55 -0.24 6.72
N LEU A 19 -10.10 0.81 7.33
CA LEU A 19 -11.54 1.04 7.40
C LEU A 19 -12.09 1.76 6.17
N SER A 20 -11.30 2.60 5.51
CA SER A 20 -11.63 3.19 4.22
C SER A 20 -10.38 3.75 3.53
N LEU A 21 -10.25 3.49 2.25
CA LEU A 21 -9.57 4.40 1.33
C LEU A 21 -10.57 5.53 1.09
N SER A 22 -10.17 6.78 1.26
CA SER A 22 -11.10 7.91 1.12
C SER A 22 -11.83 7.85 -0.22
N ALA A 23 -13.10 8.24 -0.25
CA ALA A 23 -13.90 8.33 -1.50
C ALA A 23 -13.17 9.17 -2.58
N ALA A 24 -12.34 10.12 -2.16
CA ALA A 24 -11.46 10.92 -3.03
C ALA A 24 -10.45 10.07 -3.82
N TRP A 25 -9.93 8.99 -3.25
CA TRP A 25 -8.98 8.11 -3.92
C TRP A 25 -9.62 7.32 -5.07
N PHE A 26 -10.79 6.74 -4.83
CA PHE A 26 -11.54 6.04 -5.87
C PHE A 26 -12.00 7.01 -6.98
N SER A 27 -12.40 8.24 -6.62
CA SER A 27 -12.75 9.27 -7.59
C SER A 27 -11.56 9.73 -8.42
N ASP A 28 -10.34 9.81 -7.85
CA ASP A 28 -9.12 10.11 -8.60
C ASP A 28 -8.80 9.02 -9.62
N GLY A 29 -8.86 7.76 -9.25
CA GLY A 29 -8.67 6.63 -10.16
C GLY A 29 -9.68 6.63 -11.31
N ALA A 30 -10.94 6.95 -11.04
CA ALA A 30 -11.98 7.07 -12.05
C ALA A 30 -11.74 8.26 -13.00
N ARG A 31 -11.40 9.43 -12.46
CA ARG A 31 -11.07 10.65 -13.21
C ARG A 31 -9.88 10.41 -14.15
N ARG A 32 -8.78 9.82 -13.66
CA ARG A 32 -7.59 9.51 -14.44
C ARG A 32 -7.88 8.55 -15.60
N ARG A 33 -8.72 7.54 -15.40
CA ARG A 33 -9.14 6.62 -16.48
C ARG A 33 -9.97 7.32 -17.54
N THR A 34 -10.83 8.25 -17.14
CA THR A 34 -11.63 9.05 -18.07
C THR A 34 -10.73 9.96 -18.90
N GLU A 35 -9.78 10.63 -18.28
CA GLU A 35 -8.83 11.49 -18.97
C GLU A 35 -7.91 10.70 -19.94
N ALA A 36 -7.46 9.51 -19.54
CA ALA A 36 -6.69 8.62 -20.40
C ALA A 36 -7.42 8.25 -21.69
N ARG A 37 -8.74 7.97 -21.60
CA ARG A 37 -9.58 7.70 -22.78
C ARG A 37 -9.74 8.93 -23.65
N ARG A 38 -9.87 10.12 -23.07
CA ARG A 38 -10.02 11.38 -23.78
C ARG A 38 -8.71 11.76 -24.51
N SER A 39 -7.59 11.67 -23.82
CA SER A 39 -6.29 12.05 -24.35
C SER A 39 -5.66 11.02 -25.30
N GLY A 40 -6.22 9.79 -25.37
CA GLY A 40 -5.64 8.68 -26.14
C GLY A 40 -4.32 8.16 -25.56
N ARG A 41 -4.03 8.43 -24.28
CA ARG A 41 -2.80 8.04 -23.62
C ARG A 41 -3.05 7.11 -22.44
N CYS A 42 -2.19 6.11 -22.29
CA CYS A 42 -2.27 5.15 -21.21
C CYS A 42 -2.19 5.85 -19.84
N VAL A 43 -3.15 5.57 -18.96
CA VAL A 43 -3.25 6.18 -17.63
C VAL A 43 -2.03 5.88 -16.74
N GLU A 44 -1.34 4.78 -17.00
CA GLU A 44 -0.21 4.31 -16.19
C GLU A 44 1.15 4.79 -16.73
N CYS A 45 1.42 4.57 -18.01
CA CYS A 45 2.74 4.85 -18.59
C CYS A 45 2.77 6.02 -19.59
N GLY A 46 1.62 6.62 -19.93
CA GLY A 46 1.53 7.72 -20.87
C GLY A 46 1.70 7.34 -22.35
N ALA A 47 1.96 6.08 -22.68
CA ALA A 47 2.07 5.62 -24.05
C ALA A 47 0.75 5.82 -24.83
N GLU A 48 0.84 6.01 -26.13
CA GLU A 48 -0.31 6.13 -27.01
C GLU A 48 -1.16 4.86 -26.97
N LEU A 49 -2.49 5.02 -26.93
CA LEU A 49 -3.44 3.90 -26.89
C LEU A 49 -3.77 3.45 -28.31
N PRO A 50 -3.75 2.16 -28.61
CA PRO A 50 -4.12 1.62 -29.93
C PRO A 50 -5.59 1.87 -30.26
N HIS A 51 -6.42 2.11 -29.23
CA HIS A 51 -7.83 2.50 -29.35
C HIS A 51 -8.32 3.09 -28.01
N HIS A 52 -9.35 3.95 -28.06
CA HIS A 52 -9.88 4.63 -26.87
C HIS A 52 -10.84 3.79 -26.01
N ARG A 53 -11.05 2.50 -26.33
CA ARG A 53 -11.93 1.61 -25.54
C ARG A 53 -11.33 1.26 -24.17
N SER A 54 -10.01 1.16 -24.09
CA SER A 54 -9.28 0.87 -22.84
C SER A 54 -8.44 2.06 -22.44
N PRO A 55 -8.35 2.43 -21.14
CA PRO A 55 -7.42 3.43 -20.65
C PRO A 55 -6.00 2.90 -20.46
N TYR A 56 -5.73 1.64 -20.86
CA TYR A 56 -4.46 0.95 -20.68
C TYR A 56 -3.92 0.45 -22.03
N CYS A 57 -2.63 0.63 -22.28
CA CYS A 57 -1.96 0.11 -23.47
C CYS A 57 -1.66 -1.41 -23.38
N SER A 58 -1.66 -1.97 -22.17
CA SER A 58 -1.35 -3.37 -21.92
C SER A 58 -1.98 -3.87 -20.62
N ARG A 59 -2.08 -5.21 -20.47
CA ARG A 59 -2.47 -5.87 -19.22
C ARG A 59 -1.55 -5.51 -18.06
N LYS A 60 -0.25 -5.36 -18.31
CA LYS A 60 0.73 -4.95 -17.32
C LYS A 60 0.41 -3.57 -16.75
N CYS A 61 0.10 -2.60 -17.60
CA CYS A 61 -0.32 -1.26 -17.17
C CYS A 61 -1.66 -1.28 -16.42
N GLN A 62 -2.61 -2.10 -16.86
CA GLN A 62 -3.88 -2.28 -16.16
C GLN A 62 -3.65 -2.81 -14.75
N TRP A 63 -2.86 -3.86 -14.57
CA TRP A 63 -2.60 -4.44 -13.27
C TRP A 63 -1.86 -3.48 -12.34
N LYS A 64 -0.87 -2.77 -12.87
CA LYS A 64 -0.12 -1.79 -12.10
C LYS A 64 -1.00 -0.66 -11.61
N PHE A 65 -1.82 -0.09 -12.50
CA PHE A 65 -2.78 0.95 -12.13
C PHE A 65 -3.81 0.44 -11.09
N HIS A 66 -4.38 -0.75 -11.32
CA HIS A 66 -5.34 -1.33 -10.39
C HIS A 66 -4.71 -1.62 -9.02
N GLY A 67 -3.46 -2.03 -8.98
CA GLY A 67 -2.76 -2.25 -7.73
C GLY A 67 -2.59 -0.99 -6.88
N HIS A 68 -2.47 0.18 -7.51
CA HIS A 68 -2.43 1.45 -6.79
C HIS A 68 -3.79 1.85 -6.19
N TYR A 69 -4.91 1.34 -6.72
CA TYR A 69 -6.25 1.75 -6.32
C TYR A 69 -7.08 0.64 -5.66
N PHE A 70 -6.69 -0.62 -5.81
CA PHE A 70 -7.48 -1.77 -5.35
C PHE A 70 -6.59 -2.81 -4.68
N TRP A 71 -6.82 -3.06 -3.40
CA TRP A 71 -6.05 -4.03 -2.60
C TRP A 71 -6.01 -5.43 -3.21
N ASP A 72 -7.13 -5.93 -3.72
CA ASP A 72 -7.20 -7.28 -4.33
C ASP A 72 -6.29 -7.42 -5.55
N SER A 73 -6.17 -6.35 -6.34
CA SER A 73 -5.28 -6.32 -7.50
C SER A 73 -3.81 -6.24 -7.07
N ALA A 74 -3.51 -5.43 -6.04
CA ALA A 74 -2.18 -5.34 -5.44
C ALA A 74 -1.76 -6.69 -4.86
N ARG A 75 -2.66 -7.33 -4.11
CA ARG A 75 -2.46 -8.66 -3.53
C ARG A 75 -2.13 -9.71 -4.60
N SER A 76 -2.93 -9.78 -5.66
CA SER A 76 -2.73 -10.74 -6.74
C SER A 76 -1.40 -10.51 -7.47
N TYR A 77 -1.05 -9.26 -7.74
CA TYR A 77 0.21 -8.89 -8.37
C TYR A 77 1.42 -9.28 -7.50
N VAL A 78 1.38 -8.93 -6.20
CA VAL A 78 2.49 -9.20 -5.29
C VAL A 78 2.71 -10.70 -5.11
N MET A 79 1.64 -11.49 -4.98
CA MET A 79 1.75 -12.96 -4.91
C MET A 79 2.38 -13.57 -6.17
N LEU A 80 2.03 -13.06 -7.36
CA LEU A 80 2.62 -13.51 -8.62
C LEU A 80 4.08 -13.07 -8.73
N ARG A 81 4.42 -11.82 -8.39
CA ARG A 81 5.79 -11.30 -8.36
C ARG A 81 6.69 -12.17 -7.49
N ASP A 82 6.19 -12.53 -6.31
CA ASP A 82 6.92 -13.30 -5.31
C ASP A 82 6.83 -14.83 -5.54
N HIS A 83 6.28 -15.26 -6.68
CA HIS A 83 6.15 -16.67 -7.07
C HIS A 83 5.48 -17.55 -6.02
N TYR A 84 4.49 -17.01 -5.29
CA TYR A 84 3.82 -17.69 -4.17
C TYR A 84 4.79 -18.19 -3.10
N THR A 85 5.85 -17.42 -2.85
CA THR A 85 6.90 -17.73 -1.88
C THR A 85 6.89 -16.71 -0.75
N CYS A 86 6.90 -17.16 0.48
CA CYS A 86 7.03 -16.29 1.64
C CYS A 86 8.38 -15.57 1.61
N GLN A 87 8.39 -14.24 1.63
CA GLN A 87 9.63 -13.44 1.58
C GLN A 87 10.41 -13.44 2.90
N LEU A 88 9.83 -13.97 3.98
CA LEU A 88 10.51 -14.05 5.28
C LEU A 88 11.14 -15.41 5.56
N CYS A 89 10.47 -16.52 5.23
CA CYS A 89 11.01 -17.86 5.45
C CYS A 89 11.35 -18.62 4.15
N HIS A 90 11.15 -18.00 3.00
CA HIS A 90 11.40 -18.54 1.66
C HIS A 90 10.65 -19.84 1.35
N GLY A 91 9.65 -20.19 2.15
CA GLY A 91 8.80 -21.36 1.91
C GLY A 91 7.73 -21.09 0.86
N ARG A 92 7.69 -21.91 -0.19
CA ARG A 92 6.62 -21.86 -1.18
C ARG A 92 5.34 -22.47 -0.60
N ARG A 93 4.18 -21.83 -0.82
CA ARG A 93 2.89 -22.24 -0.28
C ARG A 93 1.78 -22.08 -1.32
N ARG A 94 0.62 -22.72 -1.08
CA ARG A 94 -0.58 -22.44 -1.87
C ARG A 94 -1.10 -21.04 -1.54
N ALA A 95 -1.71 -20.34 -2.51
CA ALA A 95 -2.21 -18.96 -2.36
C ALA A 95 -3.08 -18.76 -1.10
N ARG A 96 -3.91 -19.77 -0.74
CA ARG A 96 -4.76 -19.73 0.47
C ARG A 96 -4.01 -19.74 1.81
N GLN A 97 -2.72 -20.05 1.79
CA GLN A 97 -1.84 -20.10 2.97
C GLN A 97 -0.91 -18.89 3.03
N LEU A 98 -1.05 -17.99 2.08
CA LEU A 98 -0.26 -16.78 1.94
C LEU A 98 -1.13 -15.56 2.11
N ASP A 99 -0.55 -14.56 2.74
CA ASP A 99 -1.07 -13.20 2.83
C ASP A 99 -0.10 -12.25 2.14
N VAL A 100 -0.58 -11.04 1.82
CA VAL A 100 0.28 -9.93 1.43
C VAL A 100 0.31 -8.96 2.60
N ASP A 101 1.49 -8.58 2.99
CA ASP A 101 1.77 -7.77 4.16
C ASP A 101 2.68 -6.60 3.78
N HIS A 102 2.65 -5.52 4.57
CA HIS A 102 3.51 -4.35 4.39
C HIS A 102 4.90 -4.63 4.96
N ILE A 103 5.97 -4.31 4.22
CA ILE A 103 7.34 -4.41 4.73
C ILE A 103 7.50 -3.45 5.91
N VAL A 104 7.15 -2.17 5.70
CA VAL A 104 7.00 -1.16 6.74
C VAL A 104 5.51 -1.02 7.05
N GLU A 105 5.13 -1.19 8.30
CA GLU A 105 3.74 -1.07 8.74
C GLU A 105 3.16 0.31 8.44
N ILE A 106 1.89 0.38 8.02
CA ILE A 106 1.20 1.67 7.76
C ILE A 106 1.24 2.56 9.01
N ALA A 107 1.06 1.98 10.19
CA ALA A 107 1.14 2.69 11.47
C ALA A 107 2.56 3.23 11.80
N ALA A 108 3.58 2.77 11.08
CA ALA A 108 4.96 3.27 11.12
C ALA A 108 5.31 4.17 9.91
N GLY A 109 4.30 4.63 9.16
CA GLY A 109 4.49 5.50 7.99
C GLY A 109 4.69 4.76 6.66
N GLY A 110 4.53 3.44 6.63
CA GLY A 110 4.63 2.65 5.42
C GLY A 110 3.53 2.98 4.40
N ALA A 111 3.86 2.98 3.13
CA ALA A 111 2.91 3.24 2.05
C ALA A 111 1.93 2.07 1.86
N ALA A 112 0.61 2.37 1.84
CA ALA A 112 -0.45 1.36 1.89
C ALA A 112 -0.55 0.50 0.62
N LEU A 113 -0.32 1.05 -0.56
CA LEU A 113 -0.48 0.39 -1.85
C LEU A 113 0.76 0.48 -2.75
N GLU A 114 1.89 0.87 -2.18
CA GLU A 114 3.16 0.88 -2.89
C GLU A 114 3.70 -0.54 -2.99
N TYR A 115 3.88 -1.05 -4.21
CA TYR A 115 4.34 -2.45 -4.41
C TYR A 115 5.69 -2.75 -3.77
N SER A 116 6.59 -1.76 -3.71
CA SER A 116 7.88 -1.86 -3.04
C SER A 116 7.75 -2.05 -1.53
N ASN A 117 6.61 -1.62 -0.94
CA ASN A 117 6.31 -1.81 0.48
C ASN A 117 5.43 -3.04 0.76
N LEU A 118 5.12 -3.86 -0.24
CA LEU A 118 4.31 -5.06 -0.10
C LEU A 118 5.15 -6.32 -0.34
N GLN A 119 4.89 -7.37 0.44
CA GLN A 119 5.56 -8.66 0.35
C GLN A 119 4.58 -9.82 0.60
N THR A 120 4.82 -10.95 -0.05
CA THR A 120 4.09 -12.18 0.23
C THR A 120 4.66 -12.85 1.48
N VAL A 121 3.80 -13.22 2.43
CA VAL A 121 4.19 -13.88 3.68
C VAL A 121 3.27 -15.07 3.97
N CYS A 122 3.80 -16.11 4.61
CA CYS A 122 2.93 -17.16 5.15
C CYS A 122 2.30 -16.70 6.47
N ARG A 123 1.18 -17.33 6.84
CA ARG A 123 0.42 -16.94 8.05
C ARG A 123 1.25 -16.93 9.32
N ASP A 124 2.19 -17.88 9.46
CA ASP A 124 3.04 -17.96 10.65
C ASP A 124 4.02 -16.80 10.72
N CYS A 125 4.69 -16.49 9.61
CA CYS A 125 5.59 -15.34 9.51
C CYS A 125 4.83 -14.00 9.68
N HIS A 126 3.63 -13.87 9.10
CA HIS A 126 2.77 -12.70 9.26
C HIS A 126 2.41 -12.49 10.73
N ARG A 127 1.94 -13.54 11.41
CA ARG A 127 1.64 -13.51 12.86
C ARG A 127 2.86 -13.12 13.69
N ALA A 128 4.02 -13.73 13.42
CA ALA A 128 5.26 -13.43 14.15
C ALA A 128 5.69 -11.97 13.95
N LYS A 129 5.60 -11.43 12.73
CA LYS A 129 5.91 -10.04 12.42
C LYS A 129 4.96 -9.09 13.16
N THR A 130 3.65 -9.32 13.10
CA THR A 130 2.65 -8.52 13.80
C THR A 130 2.89 -8.50 15.31
N LEU A 131 3.18 -9.64 15.92
CA LEU A 131 3.47 -9.71 17.35
C LEU A 131 4.73 -8.93 17.74
N ARG A 132 5.80 -8.97 16.93
CA ARG A 132 7.01 -8.15 17.15
C ARG A 132 6.68 -6.67 17.10
N PHE A 133 5.94 -6.23 16.09
CA PHE A 133 5.54 -4.84 15.94
C PHE A 133 4.70 -4.35 17.14
N LEU A 134 3.71 -5.12 17.57
CA LEU A 134 2.88 -4.78 18.72
C LEU A 134 3.69 -4.73 20.04
N ARG A 135 4.66 -5.63 20.22
CA ARG A 135 5.56 -5.58 21.39
C ARG A 135 6.43 -4.34 21.37
N ALA A 136 7.04 -4.01 20.23
CA ALA A 136 7.87 -2.82 20.10
C ALA A 136 7.06 -1.53 20.39
N ARG A 137 5.82 -1.42 19.92
CA ARG A 137 4.95 -0.29 20.25
C ARG A 137 4.68 -0.17 21.74
N ARG A 138 4.33 -1.26 22.41
CA ARG A 138 4.07 -1.25 23.86
C ARG A 138 5.27 -0.76 24.67
N THR A 139 6.49 -1.11 24.26
CA THR A 139 7.70 -0.63 24.95
C THR A 139 7.95 0.86 24.70
N LEU A 140 7.62 1.38 23.54
CA LEU A 140 7.70 2.84 23.23
C LEU A 140 6.64 3.64 23.96
N ASP A 141 5.40 3.15 24.04
CA ASP A 141 4.30 3.78 24.76
C ASP A 141 4.50 3.75 26.30
N ALA A 142 5.34 2.81 26.79
CA ALA A 142 5.69 2.71 28.20
C ALA A 142 6.82 3.66 28.64
N TYR A 143 7.47 4.36 27.71
CA TYR A 143 8.51 5.34 28.03
C TYR A 143 7.85 6.74 28.12
N PRO A 144 7.80 7.36 29.33
CA PRO A 144 7.25 8.70 29.44
C PRO A 144 8.09 9.66 28.59
N THR A 145 7.42 10.41 27.72
CA THR A 145 8.04 11.55 27.05
C THR A 145 8.67 12.45 28.10
N PRO A 146 9.96 12.83 27.97
CA PRO A 146 10.55 13.82 28.87
C PRO A 146 9.67 15.08 28.82
N ALA A 147 9.24 15.55 30.01
CA ALA A 147 8.50 16.79 30.11
C ALA A 147 9.32 17.90 29.45
N GLU A 148 8.71 18.64 28.54
CA GLU A 148 9.33 19.83 27.97
C GLU A 148 9.77 20.77 29.09
N PRO A 149 10.99 21.29 29.07
CA PRO A 149 11.42 22.25 30.04
C PRO A 149 10.54 23.52 29.93
N SER A 150 9.82 23.84 30.98
CA SER A 150 9.05 25.06 31.07
C SER A 150 9.99 26.26 30.89
N LEU A 151 9.90 26.92 29.75
CA LEU A 151 10.54 28.21 29.55
C LEU A 151 9.88 29.24 30.48
N HIS A 152 10.43 29.39 31.67
CA HIS A 152 10.13 30.54 32.52
C HIS A 152 10.71 31.77 31.85
N SER A 153 9.88 32.64 31.35
CA SER A 153 10.27 34.00 30.97
C SER A 153 10.65 34.76 32.23
N PRO A 154 11.86 35.37 32.32
CA PRO A 154 12.16 36.28 33.40
C PRO A 154 11.41 37.61 33.20
N SER A 155 10.80 38.10 34.25
CA SER A 155 10.20 39.43 34.35
C SER A 155 11.23 40.53 34.26
#